data_5f395800c0b492a753b29fd053846385
#
_entry.id   5f395800c0b492a753b29fd053846385
#
_cell.length_a   1.000
_cell.length_b   1.000
_cell.length_c   1.000
_cell.angle_alpha   90.00
_cell.angle_beta   90.00
_cell.angle_gamma   90.00
#
_symmetry.space_group_name_H-M   'P 1'
#
loop_
_entity.id
_entity.type
_entity.pdbx_description
1 polymer ?
#
loop_
_entity_poly.entity_id
_entity_poly.type
_entity_poly.pdbx_seq_one_letter_code
_entity_poly.pdbx_strand_id
1 'polypeptide(L)'
;MDGRSLTAALLAALAFHFGFQPGAAAQELWRNSPFAEPSAVPAAYRDLGAGSEYAGLWGDPTDPKQAPAVAAATDCCRLCPCMYVVAEALILERNVSGTPFPLAVDATTGQTLASTNDLDFPFAGGFRAYAGYRFCGGWAAELGYMGLFDANASTTVTGDITLPGDLGPGTNVFFGADRLTYDYTSRLHGGELNFVCCCSCCETSCDPCVVARCRSIEWIYGLRYLRVDELLDVSAEREEVGGTETGSYRVRASNDLYGGQFGMRVRHCRGPWSVEGTGKVGLFGNDANTSQVLTDFPDFVLRQAGASDSDLAFLGELNLSLIRQVSDHWFFRGGYNLIWIDGIALAPDQLDFTLASTSGTTIDTNNTMFLHGVNLGIEGRW
;
A
#
# COMPACT_ATOMS: atom_id res chain seq x y z
N MET A 1 -17.98 -2.10 9.84
CA MET A 1 -17.88 -0.62 9.60
C MET A 1 -17.45 -0.52 8.16
N ASP A 2 -18.31 0.03 7.31
CA ASP A 2 -18.05 0.10 5.87
C ASP A 2 -16.80 0.93 5.59
N GLY A 3 -15.89 0.42 4.73
CA GLY A 3 -14.63 1.08 4.39
C GLY A 3 -14.79 2.53 3.90
N ARG A 4 -15.94 2.86 3.31
CA ARG A 4 -16.30 4.21 2.86
C ARG A 4 -16.39 5.24 4.00
N SER A 5 -16.77 4.85 5.21
CA SER A 5 -16.85 5.76 6.35
C SER A 5 -15.48 6.06 6.98
N LEU A 6 -14.52 5.14 6.87
CA LEU A 6 -13.16 5.37 7.37
C LEU A 6 -12.37 6.32 6.45
N THR A 7 -12.54 6.16 5.13
CA THR A 7 -11.90 7.02 4.12
C THR A 7 -12.37 8.47 4.22
N ALA A 8 -13.68 8.68 4.44
CA ALA A 8 -14.26 10.01 4.62
C ALA A 8 -13.76 10.71 5.91
N ALA A 9 -13.57 9.96 7.00
CA ALA A 9 -13.06 10.50 8.26
C ALA A 9 -11.58 10.87 8.18
N LEU A 10 -10.76 10.09 7.46
CA LEU A 10 -9.34 10.40 7.23
C LEU A 10 -9.15 11.62 6.31
N LEU A 11 -9.96 11.74 5.25
CA LEU A 11 -9.95 12.91 4.36
C LEU A 11 -10.36 14.19 5.07
N ALA A 12 -11.34 14.12 5.99
CA ALA A 12 -11.77 15.27 6.79
C ALA A 12 -10.67 15.71 7.78
N ALA A 13 -9.93 14.78 8.39
CA ALA A 13 -8.83 15.08 9.30
C ALA A 13 -7.64 15.74 8.58
N LEU A 14 -7.35 15.32 7.35
CA LEU A 14 -6.31 15.93 6.50
C LEU A 14 -6.70 17.35 6.05
N ALA A 15 -7.96 17.59 5.67
CA ALA A 15 -8.43 18.90 5.24
C ALA A 15 -8.33 19.96 6.35
N PHE A 16 -8.56 19.58 7.61
CA PHE A 16 -8.46 20.49 8.76
C PHE A 16 -7.02 20.97 9.05
N HIS A 17 -6.02 20.14 8.75
CA HIS A 17 -4.60 20.49 9.00
C HIS A 17 -4.02 21.44 7.94
N PHE A 18 -4.60 21.46 6.73
CA PHE A 18 -4.11 22.28 5.61
C PHE A 18 -4.89 23.60 5.38
N GLY A 19 -5.80 23.98 6.29
CA GLY A 19 -6.54 25.24 6.18
C GLY A 19 -7.59 25.26 5.06
N PHE A 20 -7.96 24.13 4.49
CA PHE A 20 -9.11 24.01 3.59
C PHE A 20 -10.41 24.05 4.39
N GLN A 21 -11.28 25.03 4.11
CA GLN A 21 -12.63 25.04 4.70
C GLN A 21 -13.46 23.94 4.05
N PRO A 22 -13.85 22.88 4.79
CA PRO A 22 -14.71 21.84 4.24
C PRO A 22 -16.10 22.41 3.94
N GLY A 23 -16.68 22.00 2.81
CA GLY A 23 -18.06 22.37 2.46
C GLY A 23 -19.08 21.91 3.51
N ALA A 24 -20.26 22.52 3.54
CA ALA A 24 -21.29 22.32 4.57
C ALA A 24 -21.62 20.85 4.88
N ALA A 25 -21.59 19.97 3.90
CA ALA A 25 -21.83 18.53 4.07
C ALA A 25 -20.74 17.81 4.89
N ALA A 26 -19.48 18.23 4.77
CA ALA A 26 -18.38 17.67 5.55
C ALA A 26 -18.39 18.16 7.00
N GLN A 27 -18.89 19.38 7.25
CA GLN A 27 -19.08 19.92 8.61
C GLN A 27 -20.20 19.22 9.36
N GLU A 28 -21.27 18.80 8.68
CA GLU A 28 -22.36 18.04 9.29
C GLU A 28 -21.95 16.61 9.67
N LEU A 29 -21.14 15.94 8.83
CA LEU A 29 -20.55 14.63 9.13
C LEU A 29 -19.61 14.67 10.33
N TRP A 30 -18.85 15.75 10.50
CA TRP A 30 -17.96 15.95 11.65
C TRP A 30 -18.74 16.17 12.95
N ARG A 31 -19.80 16.97 12.94
CA ARG A 31 -20.63 17.22 14.13
C ARG A 31 -21.28 15.96 14.70
N ASN A 32 -21.57 14.98 13.87
CA ASN A 32 -22.22 13.72 14.24
C ASN A 32 -21.21 12.57 14.46
N SER A 33 -19.91 12.86 14.42
CA SER A 33 -18.83 11.89 14.65
C SER A 33 -18.64 11.64 16.15
N PRO A 34 -18.42 10.38 16.60
CA PRO A 34 -18.06 10.09 17.98
C PRO A 34 -16.71 10.68 18.44
N PHE A 35 -15.98 11.33 17.53
CA PHE A 35 -14.71 12.02 17.77
C PHE A 35 -14.84 13.56 17.80
N ALA A 36 -16.05 14.10 17.76
CA ALA A 36 -16.25 15.52 17.96
C ALA A 36 -15.88 15.90 19.41
N GLU A 37 -14.94 16.81 19.57
CA GLU A 37 -14.53 17.28 20.89
C GLU A 37 -15.73 17.83 21.68
N PRO A 38 -15.88 17.49 22.98
CA PRO A 38 -16.87 18.13 23.80
C PRO A 38 -16.52 19.61 23.97
N SER A 39 -17.38 20.49 23.51
CA SER A 39 -17.28 21.94 23.64
C SER A 39 -17.49 22.35 25.09
N ALA A 40 -16.46 22.19 25.93
CA ALA A 40 -16.35 22.84 27.23
C ALA A 40 -14.90 22.77 27.72
N VAL A 41 -14.08 23.77 27.41
CA VAL A 41 -12.88 24.05 28.17
C VAL A 41 -13.34 24.47 29.57
N PRO A 42 -12.95 23.75 30.66
CA PRO A 42 -13.30 24.18 32.01
C PRO A 42 -12.72 25.54 32.29
N ALA A 43 -13.51 26.45 32.89
CA ALA A 43 -13.16 27.82 33.25
C ALA A 43 -12.01 27.95 34.29
N ALA A 44 -11.34 26.88 34.65
CA ALA A 44 -10.27 26.83 35.65
C ALA A 44 -8.87 27.23 35.15
N TYR A 45 -8.71 27.60 33.87
CA TYR A 45 -7.40 27.97 33.31
C TYR A 45 -7.23 29.51 33.12
N ARG A 46 -8.09 30.32 33.72
CA ARG A 46 -8.08 31.81 33.56
C ARG A 46 -7.45 32.60 34.68
N ASP A 47 -6.98 31.97 35.74
CA ASP A 47 -6.35 32.68 36.89
C ASP A 47 -5.01 32.07 37.29
N LEU A 48 -4.05 32.04 36.40
CA LEU A 48 -2.65 32.09 36.80
C LEU A 48 -2.15 33.50 36.52
N GLY A 49 -2.33 34.31 37.56
CA GLY A 49 -1.92 35.67 37.59
C GLY A 49 -0.45 35.85 37.24
N ALA A 50 -0.15 36.98 36.59
CA ALA A 50 1.20 37.50 36.40
C ALA A 50 1.89 37.69 37.75
N GLY A 51 2.55 36.63 38.23
CA GLY A 51 3.36 36.59 39.44
C GLY A 51 4.81 36.25 39.11
N SER A 52 5.65 37.19 39.36
CA SER A 52 7.05 37.44 39.13
C SER A 52 8.06 36.43 39.68
N GLU A 53 8.01 35.11 39.37
CA GLU A 53 9.07 34.18 39.82
C GLU A 53 9.86 33.50 38.70
N TYR A 54 9.62 33.83 37.42
CA TYR A 54 10.39 33.31 36.29
C TYR A 54 11.33 34.37 35.62
N ALA A 55 11.57 35.52 36.28
CA ALA A 55 12.45 36.59 35.76
C ALA A 55 13.95 36.21 35.81
N GLY A 56 14.34 35.04 36.29
CA GLY A 56 15.75 34.62 36.40
C GLY A 56 16.26 33.72 35.29
N LEU A 57 15.40 33.26 34.34
CA LEU A 57 15.79 32.30 33.32
C LEU A 57 16.03 32.89 31.92
N TRP A 58 15.72 34.16 31.71
CA TRP A 58 16.01 34.86 30.47
C TRP A 58 17.02 35.98 30.79
N GLY A 59 18.30 35.76 30.43
CA GLY A 59 19.32 36.78 30.51
C GLY A 59 18.90 38.04 29.76
N ASP A 60 19.34 39.20 30.24
CA ASP A 60 19.06 40.50 29.63
C ASP A 60 19.47 40.47 28.14
N PRO A 61 18.54 40.67 27.20
CA PRO A 61 18.85 40.66 25.77
C PRO A 61 19.79 41.79 25.33
N THR A 62 20.16 42.70 26.22
CA THR A 62 21.05 43.83 25.93
C THR A 62 22.49 43.62 26.44
N ASP A 63 22.79 42.54 27.16
CA ASP A 63 24.15 42.21 27.58
C ASP A 63 24.92 41.46 26.46
N PRO A 64 25.88 42.11 25.77
CA PRO A 64 26.64 41.47 24.69
C PRO A 64 27.54 40.31 25.15
N LYS A 65 27.65 40.06 26.46
CA LYS A 65 28.38 38.94 27.05
C LYS A 65 27.48 37.71 27.36
N GLN A 66 26.17 37.88 27.31
CA GLN A 66 25.17 36.84 27.52
C GLN A 66 24.33 36.56 26.25
N ALA A 67 24.76 37.07 25.10
CA ALA A 67 24.21 36.55 23.85
C ALA A 67 24.39 35.02 23.90
N PRO A 68 23.30 34.23 23.89
CA PRO A 68 23.46 32.79 23.75
C PRO A 68 24.31 32.62 22.51
N ALA A 69 25.46 31.99 22.67
CA ALA A 69 26.22 31.58 21.52
C ALA A 69 25.18 30.83 20.67
N VAL A 70 24.83 31.39 19.51
CA VAL A 70 24.25 30.68 18.42
C VAL A 70 25.35 29.70 18.05
N ALA A 71 25.48 28.64 18.90
CA ALA A 71 26.37 27.54 18.68
C ALA A 71 25.92 27.00 17.34
N ALA A 72 26.77 27.21 16.43
CA ALA A 72 26.58 27.12 15.02
C ALA A 72 25.80 25.88 14.72
N ALA A 73 24.67 26.01 14.02
CA ALA A 73 23.95 24.93 13.34
C ALA A 73 24.88 24.12 12.43
N THR A 74 26.12 24.51 12.26
CA THR A 74 27.21 23.82 11.55
C THR A 74 27.84 22.66 12.31
N ASP A 75 27.73 22.56 13.64
CA ASP A 75 28.35 21.49 14.40
C ASP A 75 27.46 20.23 14.51
N CYS A 76 26.15 20.35 14.37
CA CYS A 76 25.25 19.21 14.36
C CYS A 76 25.53 18.23 13.20
N CYS A 77 26.02 18.72 12.05
CA CYS A 77 26.35 17.89 10.89
C CYS A 77 27.64 17.07 11.03
N ARG A 78 28.50 17.40 12.01
CA ARG A 78 29.73 16.64 12.25
C ARG A 78 29.56 15.44 13.17
N LEU A 79 28.48 15.35 13.89
CA LEU A 79 28.23 14.31 14.89
C LEU A 79 27.17 13.28 14.48
N CYS A 80 26.51 13.47 13.33
CA CYS A 80 25.43 12.64 12.87
C CYS A 80 25.79 11.84 11.62
N PRO A 81 25.40 10.57 11.52
CA PRO A 81 25.45 9.87 10.25
C PRO A 81 24.58 10.63 9.24
N CYS A 82 25.26 11.12 8.17
CA CYS A 82 24.57 11.87 7.12
C CYS A 82 23.88 10.96 6.12
N MET A 83 24.32 9.70 6.02
CA MET A 83 23.82 8.72 5.06
C MET A 83 23.33 7.48 5.77
N TYR A 84 22.23 6.93 5.31
CA TYR A 84 21.73 5.64 5.75
C TYR A 84 21.15 4.87 4.58
N VAL A 85 21.27 3.55 4.65
CA VAL A 85 20.72 2.61 3.66
C VAL A 85 20.00 1.50 4.40
N VAL A 86 18.85 1.10 3.89
CA VAL A 86 18.08 -0.03 4.39
C VAL A 86 17.80 -0.98 3.23
N ALA A 87 17.98 -2.28 3.47
CA ALA A 87 17.61 -3.34 2.56
C ALA A 87 16.87 -4.43 3.32
N GLU A 88 15.69 -4.81 2.85
CA GLU A 88 14.80 -5.77 3.48
C GLU A 88 14.27 -6.78 2.47
N ALA A 89 14.33 -8.06 2.81
CA ALA A 89 13.52 -9.08 2.17
C ALA A 89 12.09 -8.99 2.71
N LEU A 90 11.12 -9.11 1.83
CA LEU A 90 9.69 -9.11 2.14
C LEU A 90 9.15 -10.52 1.90
N ILE A 91 8.28 -10.98 2.80
CA ILE A 91 7.49 -12.21 2.66
C ILE A 91 6.05 -11.80 2.94
N LEU A 92 5.30 -11.54 1.87
CA LEU A 92 3.95 -10.98 1.95
C LEU A 92 2.93 -11.97 1.39
N GLU A 93 1.79 -12.02 2.06
CA GLU A 93 0.58 -12.70 1.61
C GLU A 93 -0.38 -11.67 1.05
N ARG A 94 -1.05 -12.02 -0.04
CA ARG A 94 -2.10 -11.21 -0.63
C ARG A 94 -3.45 -11.82 -0.30
N ASN A 95 -4.30 -11.03 0.34
CA ASN A 95 -5.69 -11.40 0.53
C ASN A 95 -6.52 -11.03 -0.69
N VAL A 96 -7.35 -11.96 -1.13
CA VAL A 96 -8.39 -11.68 -2.11
C VAL A 96 -9.45 -10.83 -1.41
N SER A 97 -9.64 -9.61 -1.88
CA SER A 97 -10.66 -8.70 -1.35
C SER A 97 -11.69 -8.43 -2.44
N GLY A 98 -12.96 -8.55 -2.09
CA GLY A 98 -14.06 -8.33 -3.01
C GLY A 98 -15.26 -9.21 -2.67
N THR A 99 -16.36 -9.02 -3.40
CA THR A 99 -17.49 -9.94 -3.32
C THR A 99 -17.17 -11.18 -4.15
N PRO A 100 -17.17 -12.38 -3.55
CA PRO A 100 -16.89 -13.60 -4.29
C PRO A 100 -17.87 -13.76 -5.44
N PHE A 101 -17.37 -14.07 -6.63
CA PHE A 101 -18.22 -14.46 -7.76
C PHE A 101 -17.80 -15.84 -8.30
N PRO A 102 -18.73 -16.58 -8.90
CA PRO A 102 -18.44 -17.89 -9.42
C PRO A 102 -17.50 -17.83 -10.62
N LEU A 103 -16.46 -18.68 -10.62
CA LEU A 103 -15.53 -18.87 -11.73
C LEU A 103 -15.93 -20.09 -12.57
N ALA A 104 -16.42 -21.16 -11.92
CA ALA A 104 -16.87 -22.38 -12.53
C ALA A 104 -18.18 -22.86 -11.90
N VAL A 105 -19.07 -23.38 -12.72
CA VAL A 105 -20.34 -23.98 -12.28
C VAL A 105 -20.50 -25.37 -12.91
N ASP A 106 -21.22 -26.25 -12.22
CA ASP A 106 -21.61 -27.55 -12.74
C ASP A 106 -22.60 -27.37 -13.89
N ALA A 107 -22.30 -27.96 -15.05
CA ALA A 107 -23.08 -27.77 -16.27
C ALA A 107 -24.51 -28.30 -16.18
N THR A 108 -24.75 -29.28 -15.30
CA THR A 108 -26.05 -29.93 -15.13
C THR A 108 -26.88 -29.24 -14.05
N THR A 109 -26.28 -28.92 -12.90
CA THR A 109 -26.99 -28.41 -11.72
C THR A 109 -26.91 -26.89 -11.54
N GLY A 110 -25.94 -26.22 -12.19
CA GLY A 110 -25.65 -24.79 -12.03
C GLY A 110 -25.03 -24.45 -10.67
N GLN A 111 -24.60 -25.43 -9.87
CA GLN A 111 -23.92 -25.18 -8.61
C GLN A 111 -22.52 -24.61 -8.83
N THR A 112 -22.12 -23.64 -8.03
CA THR A 112 -20.75 -23.09 -8.05
C THR A 112 -19.76 -24.16 -7.61
N LEU A 113 -18.78 -24.47 -8.45
CA LEU A 113 -17.70 -25.40 -8.20
C LEU A 113 -16.41 -24.71 -7.80
N ALA A 114 -16.20 -23.48 -8.31
CA ALA A 114 -15.10 -22.62 -7.94
C ALA A 114 -15.53 -21.15 -7.96
N SER A 115 -14.92 -20.34 -7.10
CA SER A 115 -15.15 -18.91 -6.97
C SER A 115 -13.82 -18.16 -6.88
N THR A 116 -13.84 -16.84 -6.94
CA THR A 116 -12.64 -16.01 -6.74
C THR A 116 -11.98 -16.20 -5.37
N ASN A 117 -12.72 -16.68 -4.36
CA ASN A 117 -12.15 -17.02 -3.05
C ASN A 117 -11.25 -18.26 -3.07
N ASP A 118 -11.33 -19.08 -4.11
CA ASP A 118 -10.49 -20.27 -4.24
C ASP A 118 -9.13 -19.98 -4.90
N LEU A 119 -8.88 -18.68 -5.25
CA LEU A 119 -7.62 -18.18 -5.77
C LEU A 119 -6.77 -17.64 -4.62
N ASP A 120 -6.37 -18.52 -3.71
CA ASP A 120 -5.54 -18.18 -2.56
C ASP A 120 -4.08 -17.98 -2.99
N PHE A 121 -3.51 -16.82 -2.64
CA PHE A 121 -2.10 -16.54 -2.84
C PHE A 121 -1.29 -17.02 -1.64
N PRO A 122 -0.31 -17.93 -1.84
CA PRO A 122 0.67 -18.22 -0.80
C PRO A 122 1.57 -17.00 -0.56
N PHE A 123 2.37 -17.06 0.50
CA PHE A 123 3.37 -16.03 0.73
C PHE A 123 4.30 -15.86 -0.47
N ALA A 124 4.40 -14.63 -0.97
CA ALA A 124 5.27 -14.25 -2.07
C ALA A 124 6.50 -13.51 -1.55
N GLY A 125 7.63 -13.75 -2.21
CA GLY A 125 8.90 -13.08 -1.93
C GLY A 125 8.96 -11.71 -2.57
N GLY A 126 9.57 -10.76 -1.87
CA GLY A 126 9.80 -9.41 -2.34
C GLY A 126 11.04 -8.79 -1.75
N PHE A 127 11.28 -7.55 -2.14
CA PHE A 127 12.42 -6.78 -1.70
C PHE A 127 12.03 -5.30 -1.53
N ARG A 128 12.53 -4.67 -0.46
CA ARG A 128 12.42 -3.23 -0.26
C ARG A 128 13.80 -2.68 0.08
N ALA A 129 14.17 -1.57 -0.56
CA ALA A 129 15.37 -0.82 -0.21
C ALA A 129 15.09 0.67 -0.24
N TYR A 130 15.75 1.39 0.63
CA TYR A 130 15.83 2.85 0.55
C TYR A 130 17.18 3.36 1.04
N ALA A 131 17.60 4.47 0.45
CA ALA A 131 18.78 5.22 0.82
C ALA A 131 18.37 6.64 1.16
N GLY A 132 18.87 7.18 2.25
CA GLY A 132 18.59 8.52 2.70
C GLY A 132 19.85 9.32 2.99
N TYR A 133 19.75 10.63 2.75
CA TYR A 133 20.78 11.59 3.10
C TYR A 133 20.18 12.70 3.97
N ARG A 134 20.77 12.93 5.13
CA ARG A 134 20.35 13.95 6.09
C ARG A 134 21.10 15.25 5.84
N PHE A 135 20.36 16.33 5.67
CA PHE A 135 20.88 17.68 5.54
C PHE A 135 20.99 18.34 6.92
N CYS A 136 21.85 19.34 7.00
CA CYS A 136 21.82 20.24 8.14
C CYS A 136 20.44 20.92 8.24
N GLY A 137 19.87 21.00 9.44
CA GLY A 137 18.55 21.64 9.63
C GLY A 137 17.37 20.67 9.81
N GLY A 138 17.64 19.35 10.04
CA GLY A 138 16.60 18.39 10.41
C GLY A 138 15.80 17.82 9.25
N TRP A 139 16.23 18.00 8.01
CA TRP A 139 15.65 17.43 6.81
C TRP A 139 16.50 16.29 6.28
N ALA A 140 15.84 15.31 5.64
CA ALA A 140 16.50 14.29 4.85
C ALA A 140 15.75 14.08 3.53
N ALA A 141 16.46 13.62 2.51
CA ALA A 141 15.86 13.06 1.30
C ALA A 141 16.08 11.55 1.29
N GLU A 142 15.05 10.79 0.95
CA GLU A 142 15.07 9.34 0.81
C GLU A 142 14.64 8.94 -0.59
N LEU A 143 15.39 8.05 -1.22
CA LEU A 143 15.01 7.35 -2.44
C LEU A 143 14.73 5.90 -2.08
N GLY A 144 13.55 5.40 -2.43
CA GLY A 144 13.10 4.06 -2.11
C GLY A 144 12.66 3.27 -3.34
N TYR A 145 12.76 1.96 -3.23
CA TYR A 145 12.20 0.98 -4.16
C TYR A 145 11.55 -0.15 -3.38
N MET A 146 10.43 -0.66 -3.88
CA MET A 146 9.78 -1.88 -3.39
C MET A 146 9.33 -2.73 -4.57
N GLY A 147 9.53 -4.04 -4.47
CA GLY A 147 9.03 -5.02 -5.43
C GLY A 147 8.54 -6.28 -4.73
N LEU A 148 7.41 -6.81 -5.18
CA LEU A 148 6.88 -8.13 -4.85
C LEU A 148 6.85 -8.92 -6.17
N PHE A 149 7.55 -10.04 -6.21
CA PHE A 149 7.79 -10.80 -7.42
C PHE A 149 6.90 -12.06 -7.43
N ASP A 150 6.17 -12.26 -8.55
CA ASP A 150 5.45 -13.49 -8.90
C ASP A 150 4.66 -14.11 -7.75
N ALA A 151 3.71 -13.35 -7.17
CA ALA A 151 2.68 -13.96 -6.35
C ALA A 151 1.78 -14.79 -7.29
N ASN A 152 1.75 -16.11 -7.10
CA ASN A 152 1.02 -17.04 -7.96
C ASN A 152 -0.01 -17.80 -7.15
N ALA A 153 -1.24 -17.87 -7.66
CA ALA A 153 -2.31 -18.74 -7.18
C ALA A 153 -2.78 -19.65 -8.32
N SER A 154 -3.08 -20.90 -8.03
CA SER A 154 -3.61 -21.81 -9.02
C SER A 154 -4.70 -22.68 -8.40
N THR A 155 -5.83 -22.82 -9.11
CA THR A 155 -6.89 -23.73 -8.72
C THR A 155 -7.36 -24.54 -9.92
N THR A 156 -7.70 -25.83 -9.70
CA THR A 156 -8.17 -26.73 -10.75
C THR A 156 -9.49 -27.37 -10.31
N VAL A 157 -10.45 -27.34 -11.20
CA VAL A 157 -11.76 -27.99 -11.04
C VAL A 157 -11.91 -29.06 -12.09
N THR A 158 -12.48 -30.21 -11.71
CA THR A 158 -12.73 -31.34 -12.61
C THR A 158 -14.20 -31.81 -12.51
N GLY A 159 -14.77 -32.24 -13.62
CA GLY A 159 -16.17 -32.71 -13.68
C GLY A 159 -16.83 -32.24 -14.98
N ASP A 160 -18.16 -32.21 -15.00
CA ASP A 160 -18.95 -31.62 -16.10
C ASP A 160 -19.11 -30.10 -15.80
N ILE A 161 -18.19 -29.30 -16.33
CA ILE A 161 -17.99 -27.89 -15.89
C ILE A 161 -18.34 -26.93 -17.02
N THR A 162 -18.96 -25.82 -16.66
CA THR A 162 -19.11 -24.67 -17.57
C THR A 162 -18.68 -23.39 -16.89
N LEU A 163 -18.23 -22.40 -17.69
CA LEU A 163 -18.06 -21.04 -17.18
C LEU A 163 -19.43 -20.44 -16.87
N PRO A 164 -19.55 -19.60 -15.83
CA PRO A 164 -20.79 -18.90 -15.55
C PRO A 164 -21.15 -17.93 -16.70
N GLY A 165 -22.42 -17.58 -16.83
CA GLY A 165 -22.89 -16.65 -17.86
C GLY A 165 -23.28 -17.32 -19.18
N ASP A 166 -23.32 -16.55 -20.27
CA ASP A 166 -23.75 -16.96 -21.59
C ASP A 166 -22.64 -16.73 -22.61
N LEU A 167 -21.62 -17.58 -22.60
CA LEU A 167 -20.61 -17.62 -23.65
C LEU A 167 -21.14 -18.26 -24.95
N GLY A 168 -22.34 -18.85 -24.88
CA GLY A 168 -23.08 -19.37 -26.02
C GLY A 168 -22.49 -20.64 -26.68
N PRO A 169 -23.13 -21.16 -27.70
CA PRO A 169 -22.72 -22.37 -28.38
C PRO A 169 -21.43 -22.23 -29.21
N GLY A 170 -20.80 -21.04 -29.21
CA GLY A 170 -19.52 -20.82 -29.88
C GLY A 170 -18.31 -21.17 -29.04
N THR A 171 -18.47 -21.54 -27.74
CA THR A 171 -17.38 -21.90 -26.83
C THR A 171 -17.45 -23.37 -26.45
N ASN A 172 -17.23 -24.26 -27.43
CA ASN A 172 -17.43 -25.68 -27.26
C ASN A 172 -16.64 -26.30 -26.10
N VAL A 173 -15.40 -25.89 -25.89
CA VAL A 173 -14.53 -26.44 -24.85
C VAL A 173 -14.90 -25.95 -23.45
N PHE A 174 -15.37 -24.71 -23.31
CA PHE A 174 -15.76 -24.14 -22.02
C PHE A 174 -17.14 -24.54 -21.54
N PHE A 175 -17.94 -25.19 -22.42
CA PHE A 175 -19.25 -25.73 -22.11
C PHE A 175 -19.17 -27.25 -22.01
N GLY A 176 -19.27 -27.79 -20.80
CA GLY A 176 -19.05 -29.22 -20.54
C GLY A 176 -17.58 -29.61 -20.56
N ALA A 177 -16.72 -28.76 -20.01
CA ALA A 177 -15.30 -29.05 -19.82
C ALA A 177 -15.13 -30.15 -18.76
N ASP A 178 -14.16 -31.05 -18.98
CA ASP A 178 -13.78 -32.06 -17.98
C ASP A 178 -12.83 -31.48 -16.94
N ARG A 179 -12.10 -30.41 -17.31
CA ARG A 179 -11.16 -29.72 -16.43
C ARG A 179 -11.08 -28.24 -16.76
N LEU A 180 -11.12 -27.40 -15.72
CA LEU A 180 -10.75 -25.97 -15.78
C LEU A 180 -9.61 -25.70 -14.81
N THR A 181 -8.56 -25.06 -15.30
CA THR A 181 -7.43 -24.62 -14.49
C THR A 181 -7.31 -23.10 -14.56
N TYR A 182 -7.21 -22.47 -13.40
CA TYR A 182 -7.04 -21.03 -13.21
C TYR A 182 -5.65 -20.77 -12.68
N ASP A 183 -4.81 -20.09 -13.46
CA ASP A 183 -3.48 -19.65 -13.07
C ASP A 183 -3.47 -18.13 -12.95
N TYR A 184 -3.29 -17.63 -11.73
CA TYR A 184 -3.32 -16.21 -11.42
C TYR A 184 -1.97 -15.73 -10.92
N THR A 185 -1.39 -14.77 -11.62
CA THR A 185 -0.10 -14.14 -11.29
C THR A 185 -0.29 -12.66 -11.01
N SER A 186 0.29 -12.18 -9.91
CA SER A 186 0.29 -10.77 -9.51
C SER A 186 1.71 -10.30 -9.23
N ARG A 187 2.06 -9.09 -9.70
CA ARG A 187 3.35 -8.43 -9.51
C ARG A 187 3.13 -7.00 -9.07
N LEU A 188 3.96 -6.54 -8.15
CA LEU A 188 3.93 -5.17 -7.68
C LEU A 188 5.35 -4.62 -7.60
N HIS A 189 5.60 -3.45 -8.18
CA HIS A 189 6.87 -2.75 -8.02
C HIS A 189 6.70 -1.25 -8.14
N GLY A 190 7.58 -0.50 -7.48
CA GLY A 190 7.52 0.94 -7.53
C GLY A 190 8.70 1.61 -6.86
N GLY A 191 8.79 2.91 -7.10
CA GLY A 191 9.80 3.79 -6.53
C GLY A 191 9.18 4.96 -5.81
N GLU A 192 9.87 5.47 -4.81
CA GLU A 192 9.44 6.65 -4.05
C GLU A 192 10.59 7.61 -3.79
N LEU A 193 10.28 8.90 -3.81
CA LEU A 193 11.16 9.98 -3.38
C LEU A 193 10.50 10.70 -2.22
N ASN A 194 11.12 10.67 -1.04
CA ASN A 194 10.58 11.27 0.17
C ASN A 194 11.48 12.38 0.68
N PHE A 195 10.85 13.41 1.24
CA PHE A 195 11.47 14.41 2.10
C PHE A 195 11.00 14.14 3.53
N VAL A 196 11.96 13.97 4.43
CA VAL A 196 11.71 13.62 5.82
C VAL A 196 12.12 14.77 6.70
N CYS A 197 11.20 15.25 7.57
CA CYS A 197 11.44 16.31 8.52
C CYS A 197 11.41 15.75 9.94
N CYS A 198 12.48 15.94 10.69
CA CYS A 198 12.53 15.54 12.10
C CYS A 198 11.98 16.66 12.99
N CYS A 199 10.86 16.40 13.69
CA CYS A 199 10.25 17.37 14.61
C CYS A 199 10.75 17.27 16.04
N SER A 200 11.33 16.15 16.43
CA SER A 200 11.86 15.90 17.77
C SER A 200 13.06 14.97 17.67
N CYS A 201 14.20 15.55 17.35
CA CYS A 201 15.48 14.87 17.51
C CYS A 201 15.99 15.15 18.92
N CYS A 202 16.58 14.17 19.59
CA CYS A 202 17.19 14.38 20.89
C CYS A 202 18.27 15.47 20.79
N GLU A 203 18.14 16.50 21.59
CA GLU A 203 18.92 17.75 21.52
C GLU A 203 20.45 17.56 21.66
N THR A 204 20.93 16.38 22.05
CA THR A 204 22.35 16.13 22.33
C THR A 204 23.04 15.12 21.42
N SER A 205 22.30 14.43 20.57
CA SER A 205 22.87 13.47 19.60
C SER A 205 21.90 13.25 18.45
N CYS A 206 22.40 13.38 17.24
CA CYS A 206 21.61 13.09 16.03
C CYS A 206 21.43 11.59 15.78
N ASP A 207 22.12 10.74 16.52
CA ASP A 207 21.82 9.31 16.57
C ASP A 207 20.94 9.05 17.80
N PRO A 208 19.62 8.79 17.57
CA PRO A 208 18.70 8.49 18.67
C PRO A 208 19.09 7.23 19.46
N CYS A 209 19.99 6.39 18.93
CA CYS A 209 20.40 5.14 19.56
C CYS A 209 21.63 5.29 20.48
N VAL A 210 22.36 6.41 20.41
CA VAL A 210 23.50 6.68 21.30
C VAL A 210 23.04 7.11 22.70
N VAL A 211 21.84 7.66 22.83
CA VAL A 211 21.27 8.03 24.13
C VAL A 211 20.51 6.82 24.69
N ALA A 212 20.73 6.47 25.96
CA ALA A 212 20.16 5.30 26.63
C ALA A 212 18.61 5.20 26.54
N ARG A 213 17.92 6.32 26.27
CA ARG A 213 16.49 6.41 25.96
C ARG A 213 16.26 7.60 25.04
N CYS A 214 15.78 7.35 23.82
CA CYS A 214 15.42 8.41 22.87
C CYS A 214 14.14 8.10 22.13
N ARG A 215 13.40 9.12 21.75
CA ARG A 215 12.23 9.05 20.87
C ARG A 215 12.41 10.07 19.76
N SER A 216 12.32 9.62 18.52
CA SER A 216 12.24 10.52 17.36
C SER A 216 10.89 10.42 16.69
N ILE A 217 10.42 11.54 16.17
CA ILE A 217 9.22 11.66 15.33
C ILE A 217 9.63 12.38 14.06
N GLU A 218 9.40 11.72 12.93
CA GLU A 218 9.73 12.24 11.61
C GLU A 218 8.46 12.29 10.77
N TRP A 219 8.24 13.40 10.07
CA TRP A 219 7.19 13.55 9.06
C TRP A 219 7.76 13.24 7.69
N ILE A 220 7.00 12.53 6.87
CA ILE A 220 7.39 12.07 5.54
C ILE A 220 6.46 12.71 4.53
N TYR A 221 7.03 13.34 3.50
CA TYR A 221 6.32 13.91 2.37
C TYR A 221 6.99 13.38 1.12
N GLY A 222 6.24 12.79 0.18
CA GLY A 222 6.89 12.18 -0.96
C GLY A 222 6.04 12.09 -2.20
N LEU A 223 6.73 11.74 -3.29
CA LEU A 223 6.14 11.30 -4.54
C LEU A 223 6.41 9.82 -4.68
N ARG A 224 5.43 9.08 -5.21
CA ARG A 224 5.54 7.64 -5.41
C ARG A 224 4.95 7.26 -6.76
N TYR A 225 5.64 6.36 -7.43
CA TYR A 225 5.14 5.58 -8.54
C TYR A 225 4.98 4.14 -8.09
N LEU A 226 3.88 3.50 -8.46
CA LEU A 226 3.61 2.09 -8.18
C LEU A 226 2.95 1.47 -9.39
N ARG A 227 3.41 0.29 -9.80
CA ARG A 227 2.82 -0.51 -10.86
C ARG A 227 2.35 -1.84 -10.30
N VAL A 228 1.12 -2.21 -10.64
CA VAL A 228 0.50 -3.50 -10.35
C VAL A 228 0.15 -4.17 -11.67
N ASP A 229 0.79 -5.29 -11.96
CA ASP A 229 0.54 -6.11 -13.17
C ASP A 229 -0.06 -7.45 -12.76
N GLU A 230 -1.18 -7.82 -13.39
CA GLU A 230 -1.89 -9.06 -13.13
C GLU A 230 -2.19 -9.83 -14.41
N LEU A 231 -2.14 -11.14 -14.30
CA LEU A 231 -2.48 -12.06 -15.36
C LEU A 231 -3.30 -13.21 -14.78
N LEU A 232 -4.52 -13.38 -15.25
CA LEU A 232 -5.33 -14.56 -15.02
C LEU A 232 -5.44 -15.34 -16.33
N ASP A 233 -5.00 -16.58 -16.32
CA ASP A 233 -5.08 -17.53 -17.45
C ASP A 233 -6.01 -18.66 -17.05
N VAL A 234 -7.11 -18.84 -17.78
CA VAL A 234 -8.09 -19.90 -17.59
C VAL A 234 -7.93 -20.90 -18.74
N SER A 235 -7.50 -22.13 -18.42
CA SER A 235 -7.34 -23.22 -19.39
C SER A 235 -8.49 -24.21 -19.22
N ALA A 236 -9.17 -24.52 -20.33
CA ALA A 236 -10.21 -25.54 -20.41
C ALA A 236 -9.72 -26.75 -21.20
N GLU A 237 -10.05 -27.94 -20.69
CA GLU A 237 -9.80 -29.22 -21.38
C GLU A 237 -11.09 -30.00 -21.43
N ARG A 238 -11.39 -30.60 -22.61
CA ARG A 238 -12.51 -31.50 -22.83
C ARG A 238 -12.04 -32.72 -23.60
N GLU A 239 -12.35 -33.89 -23.07
CA GLU A 239 -12.03 -35.19 -23.68
C GLU A 239 -13.10 -35.55 -24.71
N GLU A 240 -12.70 -35.69 -25.97
CA GLU A 240 -13.58 -36.14 -27.07
C GLU A 240 -13.05 -37.43 -27.70
N VAL A 241 -13.91 -38.11 -28.47
CA VAL A 241 -13.55 -39.38 -29.11
C VAL A 241 -12.34 -39.28 -30.05
N GLY A 242 -11.93 -38.09 -30.42
CA GLY A 242 -10.81 -37.81 -31.34
C GLY A 242 -9.55 -37.28 -30.64
N GLY A 243 -9.58 -37.01 -29.35
CA GLY A 243 -8.49 -36.43 -28.56
C GLY A 243 -8.97 -35.35 -27.62
N THR A 244 -8.06 -34.71 -26.91
CA THR A 244 -8.36 -33.63 -25.98
C THR A 244 -8.49 -32.30 -26.74
N GLU A 245 -9.63 -31.65 -26.61
CA GLU A 245 -9.83 -30.27 -27.07
C GLU A 245 -9.42 -29.31 -25.97
N THR A 246 -8.81 -28.20 -26.34
CA THR A 246 -8.34 -27.16 -25.39
C THR A 246 -8.84 -25.78 -25.76
N GLY A 247 -9.20 -25.00 -24.72
CA GLY A 247 -9.53 -23.59 -24.84
C GLY A 247 -8.76 -22.75 -23.84
N SER A 248 -8.58 -21.47 -24.10
CA SER A 248 -7.94 -20.55 -23.15
C SER A 248 -8.67 -19.22 -23.06
N TYR A 249 -8.82 -18.70 -21.85
CA TYR A 249 -9.31 -17.35 -21.62
C TYR A 249 -8.31 -16.60 -20.76
N ARG A 250 -7.62 -15.65 -21.37
CA ARG A 250 -6.55 -14.86 -20.76
C ARG A 250 -7.01 -13.44 -20.52
N VAL A 251 -6.87 -12.98 -19.27
CA VAL A 251 -7.18 -11.62 -18.86
C VAL A 251 -5.94 -11.00 -18.21
N ARG A 252 -5.55 -9.84 -18.69
CA ARG A 252 -4.49 -9.02 -18.10
C ARG A 252 -5.07 -7.72 -17.58
N ALA A 253 -4.60 -7.28 -16.40
CA ALA A 253 -4.87 -5.96 -15.86
C ALA A 253 -3.53 -5.34 -15.45
N SER A 254 -3.32 -4.08 -15.81
CA SER A 254 -2.16 -3.31 -15.38
C SER A 254 -2.61 -1.95 -14.88
N ASN A 255 -2.03 -1.52 -13.77
CA ASN A 255 -2.31 -0.26 -13.11
C ASN A 255 -0.99 0.49 -12.92
N ASP A 256 -0.90 1.70 -13.43
CA ASP A 256 0.23 2.61 -13.23
C ASP A 256 -0.23 3.77 -12.34
N LEU A 257 0.20 3.76 -11.07
CA LEU A 257 -0.21 4.72 -10.05
C LEU A 257 0.87 5.79 -9.86
N TYR A 258 0.52 7.07 -10.02
CA TYR A 258 1.40 8.22 -9.82
C TYR A 258 0.78 9.17 -8.80
N GLY A 259 1.48 9.48 -7.72
CA GLY A 259 0.86 10.32 -6.71
C GLY A 259 1.76 10.86 -5.64
N GLY A 260 1.12 11.59 -4.73
CA GLY A 260 1.72 12.14 -3.54
C GLY A 260 1.40 11.31 -2.31
N GLN A 261 2.35 11.22 -1.41
CA GLN A 261 2.17 10.54 -0.12
C GLN A 261 2.61 11.41 1.05
N PHE A 262 1.96 11.17 2.18
CA PHE A 262 2.27 11.75 3.46
C PHE A 262 2.38 10.64 4.50
N GLY A 263 3.29 10.81 5.47
CA GLY A 263 3.47 9.79 6.50
C GLY A 263 4.17 10.29 7.74
N MET A 264 4.30 9.38 8.69
CA MET A 264 4.99 9.59 9.95
C MET A 264 5.81 8.36 10.29
N ARG A 265 7.02 8.60 10.79
CA ARG A 265 7.89 7.57 11.37
C ARG A 265 8.16 7.92 12.82
N VAL A 266 7.92 6.97 13.70
CA VAL A 266 8.21 7.09 15.13
C VAL A 266 9.20 6.02 15.51
N ARG A 267 10.34 6.40 16.09
CA ARG A 267 11.35 5.46 16.59
C ARG A 267 11.55 5.68 18.09
N HIS A 268 11.54 4.61 18.83
CA HIS A 268 11.85 4.60 20.26
C HIS A 268 13.03 3.67 20.53
N CYS A 269 14.11 4.22 21.09
CA CYS A 269 15.35 3.50 21.37
C CYS A 269 15.50 3.21 22.86
N ARG A 270 15.98 1.99 23.18
CA ARG A 270 16.34 1.56 24.53
C ARG A 270 17.56 0.66 24.48
N GLY A 271 18.73 1.22 24.78
CA GLY A 271 20.01 0.54 24.61
C GLY A 271 20.24 0.11 23.17
N PRO A 272 20.65 -1.15 22.89
CA PRO A 272 20.90 -1.61 21.53
C PRO A 272 19.62 -1.93 20.73
N TRP A 273 18.44 -1.76 21.32
CA TRP A 273 17.16 -2.06 20.71
C TRP A 273 16.37 -0.81 20.37
N SER A 274 15.70 -0.84 19.24
CA SER A 274 14.74 0.19 18.85
C SER A 274 13.47 -0.45 18.30
N VAL A 275 12.34 0.18 18.56
CA VAL A 275 11.06 -0.10 17.90
C VAL A 275 10.75 1.08 17.01
N GLU A 276 10.43 0.81 15.75
CA GLU A 276 10.05 1.80 14.74
C GLU A 276 8.68 1.48 14.16
N GLY A 277 7.80 2.45 14.18
CA GLY A 277 6.53 2.42 13.45
C GLY A 277 6.56 3.44 12.34
N THR A 278 6.23 3.05 11.11
CA THR A 278 6.11 3.95 9.96
C THR A 278 4.72 3.76 9.36
N GLY A 279 3.96 4.86 9.24
CA GLY A 279 2.69 4.88 8.53
C GLY A 279 2.76 5.87 7.38
N LYS A 280 2.26 5.50 6.20
CA LYS A 280 2.15 6.35 5.02
C LYS A 280 0.76 6.21 4.41
N VAL A 281 0.21 7.29 3.90
CA VAL A 281 -1.01 7.34 3.11
C VAL A 281 -0.78 8.21 1.89
N GLY A 282 -1.41 7.88 0.76
CA GLY A 282 -1.24 8.62 -0.47
C GLY A 282 -2.47 8.57 -1.36
N LEU A 283 -2.57 9.57 -2.24
CA LEU A 283 -3.55 9.66 -3.30
C LEU A 283 -2.81 9.65 -4.64
N PHE A 284 -3.34 8.87 -5.58
CA PHE A 284 -2.70 8.57 -6.85
C PHE A 284 -3.71 8.68 -7.99
N GLY A 285 -3.25 9.21 -9.13
CA GLY A 285 -3.91 8.93 -10.40
C GLY A 285 -3.51 7.52 -10.83
N ASN A 286 -4.45 6.70 -11.19
CA ASN A 286 -4.25 5.35 -11.71
C ASN A 286 -4.58 5.32 -13.20
N ASP A 287 -3.60 5.01 -14.05
CA ASP A 287 -3.82 4.70 -15.46
C ASP A 287 -3.96 3.17 -15.57
N ALA A 288 -5.21 2.71 -15.64
CA ALA A 288 -5.56 1.30 -15.69
C ALA A 288 -5.79 0.83 -17.13
N ASN A 289 -5.25 -0.35 -17.46
CA ASN A 289 -5.41 -0.98 -18.77
C ASN A 289 -5.78 -2.46 -18.57
N THR A 290 -6.73 -2.96 -19.37
CA THR A 290 -7.06 -4.38 -19.43
C THR A 290 -6.99 -4.90 -20.87
N SER A 291 -6.66 -6.18 -21.01
CA SER A 291 -6.74 -6.89 -22.28
C SER A 291 -7.25 -8.32 -22.05
N GLN A 292 -8.12 -8.75 -22.94
CA GLN A 292 -8.76 -10.07 -22.86
C GLN A 292 -8.60 -10.79 -24.18
N VAL A 293 -8.24 -12.08 -24.12
CA VAL A 293 -8.18 -12.98 -25.28
C VAL A 293 -8.88 -14.29 -24.91
N LEU A 294 -9.94 -14.62 -25.63
CA LEU A 294 -10.66 -15.87 -25.51
C LEU A 294 -10.44 -16.69 -26.77
N THR A 295 -9.89 -17.88 -26.61
CA THR A 295 -9.57 -18.81 -27.70
C THR A 295 -10.26 -20.17 -27.45
N ASP A 296 -10.89 -20.74 -28.45
CA ASP A 296 -11.52 -22.04 -28.41
C ASP A 296 -10.87 -22.99 -29.43
N PHE A 297 -11.13 -24.27 -29.33
CA PHE A 297 -10.62 -25.30 -30.23
C PHE A 297 -11.15 -25.09 -31.67
N PRO A 298 -10.33 -25.30 -32.74
CA PRO A 298 -8.88 -25.53 -32.79
C PRO A 298 -8.07 -24.21 -32.97
N ASP A 299 -7.84 -23.44 -31.93
CA ASP A 299 -7.16 -22.11 -31.91
C ASP A 299 -7.99 -20.98 -32.52
N PHE A 300 -9.30 -21.05 -32.42
CA PHE A 300 -10.18 -20.02 -32.93
C PHE A 300 -10.35 -18.89 -31.90
N VAL A 301 -9.89 -17.68 -32.26
CA VAL A 301 -10.04 -16.49 -31.39
C VAL A 301 -11.48 -16.00 -31.44
N LEU A 302 -12.23 -16.21 -30.35
CA LEU A 302 -13.61 -15.76 -30.17
C LEU A 302 -13.70 -14.32 -29.71
N ARG A 303 -12.74 -13.87 -28.92
CA ARG A 303 -12.67 -12.52 -28.41
C ARG A 303 -11.23 -12.05 -28.34
N GLN A 304 -11.00 -10.81 -28.78
CA GLN A 304 -9.81 -10.04 -28.50
C GLN A 304 -10.26 -8.62 -28.23
N ALA A 305 -10.26 -8.21 -26.97
CA ALA A 305 -10.77 -6.92 -26.52
C ALA A 305 -9.81 -6.30 -25.50
N GLY A 306 -9.96 -5.00 -25.30
CA GLY A 306 -9.22 -4.27 -24.28
C GLY A 306 -9.92 -2.94 -23.96
N ALA A 307 -9.67 -2.45 -22.75
CA ALA A 307 -10.17 -1.18 -22.28
C ALA A 307 -9.09 -0.46 -21.48
N SER A 308 -9.22 0.84 -21.35
CA SER A 308 -8.39 1.68 -20.49
C SER A 308 -9.24 2.74 -19.83
N ASP A 309 -8.90 3.07 -18.60
CA ASP A 309 -9.53 4.15 -17.84
C ASP A 309 -8.50 4.82 -16.93
N SER A 310 -8.79 6.04 -16.50
CA SER A 310 -7.96 6.77 -15.53
C SER A 310 -8.82 7.19 -14.37
N ASP A 311 -8.47 6.71 -13.17
CA ASP A 311 -9.25 6.92 -11.97
C ASP A 311 -8.37 7.33 -10.78
N LEU A 312 -8.98 7.63 -9.66
CA LEU A 312 -8.29 7.98 -8.41
C LEU A 312 -8.09 6.72 -7.57
N ALA A 313 -6.83 6.46 -7.19
CA ALA A 313 -6.47 5.37 -6.29
C ALA A 313 -5.97 5.90 -4.94
N PHE A 314 -6.13 5.07 -3.92
CA PHE A 314 -5.64 5.31 -2.56
C PHE A 314 -4.63 4.23 -2.18
N LEU A 315 -3.56 4.63 -1.46
CA LEU A 315 -2.60 3.70 -0.88
C LEU A 315 -2.39 4.01 0.60
N GLY A 316 -2.50 2.98 1.45
CA GLY A 316 -2.14 3.00 2.85
C GLY A 316 -1.03 1.99 3.14
N GLU A 317 0.00 2.38 3.88
CA GLU A 317 1.11 1.51 4.29
C GLU A 317 1.38 1.68 5.79
N LEU A 318 1.50 0.57 6.50
CA LEU A 318 1.94 0.53 7.90
C LEU A 318 3.05 -0.52 8.05
N ASN A 319 4.16 -0.11 8.65
CA ASN A 319 5.25 -1.01 9.03
C ASN A 319 5.56 -0.84 10.51
N LEU A 320 5.71 -1.96 11.20
CA LEU A 320 6.21 -2.01 12.57
C LEU A 320 7.46 -2.88 12.61
N SER A 321 8.60 -2.30 12.98
CA SER A 321 9.90 -2.97 12.97
C SER A 321 10.58 -2.94 14.33
N LEU A 322 11.17 -4.07 14.71
CA LEU A 322 12.14 -4.19 15.79
C LEU A 322 13.54 -4.13 15.18
N ILE A 323 14.38 -3.26 15.72
CA ILE A 323 15.72 -2.99 15.22
C ILE A 323 16.74 -3.25 16.32
N ARG A 324 17.82 -3.95 16.00
CA ARG A 324 18.91 -4.22 16.91
C ARG A 324 20.24 -3.74 16.35
N GLN A 325 20.93 -2.91 17.11
CA GLN A 325 22.30 -2.51 16.80
C GLN A 325 23.25 -3.68 16.96
N VAL A 326 24.08 -3.96 15.96
CA VAL A 326 25.06 -5.05 15.93
C VAL A 326 26.49 -4.51 15.98
N SER A 327 26.71 -3.35 15.34
CA SER A 327 27.96 -2.61 15.39
C SER A 327 27.69 -1.10 15.32
N ASP A 328 28.72 -0.28 15.30
CA ASP A 328 28.58 1.19 15.26
C ASP A 328 27.81 1.67 14.00
N HIS A 329 27.85 0.92 12.91
CA HIS A 329 27.23 1.32 11.64
C HIS A 329 26.12 0.36 11.17
N TRP A 330 25.99 -0.84 11.76
CA TRP A 330 25.09 -1.87 11.25
C TRP A 330 24.02 -2.26 12.25
N PHE A 331 22.80 -2.43 11.74
CA PHE A 331 21.61 -2.79 12.48
C PHE A 331 20.87 -3.91 11.75
N PHE A 332 20.38 -4.88 12.49
CA PHE A 332 19.37 -5.84 12.00
C PHE A 332 17.98 -5.29 12.22
N ARG A 333 17.09 -5.53 11.25
CA ARG A 333 15.68 -5.16 11.27
C ARG A 333 14.82 -6.39 11.05
N GLY A 334 13.71 -6.48 11.77
CA GLY A 334 12.65 -7.46 11.50
C GLY A 334 11.32 -6.85 11.88
N GLY A 335 10.29 -7.07 11.07
CA GLY A 335 9.03 -6.38 11.28
C GLY A 335 7.86 -6.99 10.53
N TYR A 336 6.74 -6.29 10.58
CA TYR A 336 5.49 -6.64 9.92
C TYR A 336 4.96 -5.48 9.09
N ASN A 337 4.44 -5.78 7.90
CA ASN A 337 3.92 -4.82 6.95
C ASN A 337 2.44 -5.05 6.72
N LEU A 338 1.71 -3.96 6.53
CA LEU A 338 0.36 -3.90 6.01
C LEU A 338 0.36 -2.91 4.85
N ILE A 339 -0.14 -3.31 3.69
CA ILE A 339 -0.26 -2.45 2.51
C ILE A 339 -1.68 -2.62 1.98
N TRP A 340 -2.36 -1.52 1.80
CA TRP A 340 -3.71 -1.44 1.25
C TRP A 340 -3.71 -0.53 0.05
N ILE A 341 -4.18 -1.03 -1.09
CA ILE A 341 -4.33 -0.29 -2.34
C ILE A 341 -5.78 -0.40 -2.76
N ASP A 342 -6.42 0.71 -3.05
CA ASP A 342 -7.82 0.82 -3.44
C ASP A 342 -7.94 1.66 -4.71
N GLY A 343 -8.91 1.39 -5.56
CA GLY A 343 -9.09 2.10 -6.81
C GLY A 343 -8.22 1.54 -7.95
N ILE A 344 -8.06 0.20 -8.01
CA ILE A 344 -7.28 -0.49 -9.05
C ILE A 344 -8.10 -1.53 -9.80
N ALA A 345 -7.70 -1.84 -11.03
CA ALA A 345 -8.25 -2.95 -11.81
C ALA A 345 -7.53 -4.25 -11.46
N LEU A 346 -8.28 -5.28 -11.04
CA LEU A 346 -7.77 -6.63 -10.80
C LEU A 346 -8.20 -7.56 -11.93
N ALA A 347 -7.35 -8.51 -12.33
CA ALA A 347 -7.62 -9.38 -13.47
C ALA A 347 -8.88 -10.26 -13.32
N PRO A 348 -9.20 -10.84 -12.15
CA PRO A 348 -10.44 -11.59 -11.98
C PRO A 348 -11.70 -10.77 -12.20
N ASP A 349 -11.71 -9.51 -11.75
CA ASP A 349 -12.87 -8.62 -11.85
C ASP A 349 -13.10 -8.09 -13.26
N GLN A 350 -12.16 -8.35 -14.19
CA GLN A 350 -12.30 -8.04 -15.62
C GLN A 350 -12.84 -9.24 -16.42
N LEU A 351 -13.10 -10.40 -15.80
CA LEU A 351 -13.70 -11.53 -16.49
C LEU A 351 -15.11 -11.17 -16.98
N ASP A 352 -15.37 -11.38 -18.25
CA ASP A 352 -16.69 -11.19 -18.86
C ASP A 352 -17.13 -12.51 -19.54
N PHE A 353 -18.11 -13.16 -18.96
CA PHE A 353 -18.62 -14.44 -19.40
C PHE A 353 -19.79 -14.30 -20.39
N THR A 354 -19.83 -13.23 -21.17
CA THR A 354 -20.81 -13.02 -22.26
C THR A 354 -20.13 -12.94 -23.61
N LEU A 355 -20.82 -13.27 -24.71
CA LEU A 355 -20.35 -13.09 -26.09
C LEU A 355 -21.11 -11.97 -26.82
N ALA A 356 -21.10 -10.78 -26.24
CA ALA A 356 -21.62 -9.60 -26.92
C ALA A 356 -20.49 -8.84 -27.63
N SER A 357 -20.83 -8.01 -28.61
CA SER A 357 -19.85 -7.17 -29.32
C SER A 357 -19.15 -6.14 -28.43
N THR A 358 -19.69 -5.88 -27.25
CA THR A 358 -19.14 -4.98 -26.22
C THR A 358 -18.42 -5.72 -25.09
N SER A 359 -18.41 -7.06 -25.13
CA SER A 359 -17.76 -7.85 -24.07
C SER A 359 -16.25 -7.59 -24.01
N GLY A 360 -15.76 -7.35 -22.81
CA GLY A 360 -14.34 -7.05 -22.54
C GLY A 360 -13.89 -5.63 -22.98
N THR A 361 -14.82 -4.72 -23.31
CA THR A 361 -14.51 -3.33 -23.71
C THR A 361 -14.70 -2.33 -22.57
N THR A 362 -15.02 -2.80 -21.35
CA THR A 362 -15.11 -2.00 -20.14
C THR A 362 -14.05 -2.45 -19.14
N ILE A 363 -13.69 -1.55 -18.22
CA ILE A 363 -12.74 -1.84 -17.15
C ILE A 363 -13.38 -1.45 -15.82
N ASP A 364 -13.22 -2.31 -14.79
CA ASP A 364 -13.61 -2.01 -13.42
C ASP A 364 -12.37 -1.71 -12.59
N THR A 365 -12.26 -0.47 -12.11
CA THR A 365 -11.16 0.04 -11.28
C THR A 365 -11.53 0.14 -9.80
N ASN A 366 -12.72 -0.30 -9.39
CA ASN A 366 -13.20 -0.14 -8.00
C ASN A 366 -12.75 -1.26 -7.07
N ASN A 367 -11.61 -1.88 -7.32
CA ASN A 367 -11.16 -3.02 -6.56
C ASN A 367 -10.05 -2.67 -5.59
N THR A 368 -9.90 -3.53 -4.59
CA THR A 368 -8.97 -3.35 -3.47
C THR A 368 -7.99 -4.52 -3.40
N MET A 369 -6.71 -4.22 -3.16
CA MET A 369 -5.66 -5.19 -2.85
C MET A 369 -5.15 -4.97 -1.44
N PHE A 370 -5.06 -6.04 -0.65
CA PHE A 370 -4.48 -6.02 0.68
C PHE A 370 -3.31 -7.00 0.77
N LEU A 371 -2.14 -6.49 1.16
CA LEU A 371 -0.92 -7.26 1.34
C LEU A 371 -0.47 -7.14 2.79
N HIS A 372 -0.08 -8.25 3.39
CA HIS A 372 0.47 -8.26 4.73
C HIS A 372 1.54 -9.34 4.91
N GLY A 373 2.45 -9.12 5.85
CA GLY A 373 3.47 -10.12 6.14
C GLY A 373 4.71 -9.54 6.78
N VAL A 374 5.76 -10.36 6.82
CA VAL A 374 6.98 -10.05 7.55
C VAL A 374 8.05 -9.44 6.65
N ASN A 375 8.94 -8.66 7.26
CA ASN A 375 10.19 -8.23 6.65
C ASN A 375 11.39 -8.57 7.53
N LEU A 376 12.51 -8.88 6.91
CA LEU A 376 13.81 -9.07 7.55
C LEU A 376 14.88 -8.32 6.74
N GLY A 377 15.76 -7.59 7.43
CA GLY A 377 16.73 -6.78 6.71
C GLY A 377 17.84 -6.22 7.56
N ILE A 378 18.63 -5.38 6.91
CA ILE A 378 19.77 -4.68 7.47
C ILE A 378 19.64 -3.18 7.23
N GLU A 379 20.17 -2.40 8.14
CA GLU A 379 20.29 -0.95 8.04
C GLU A 379 21.74 -0.56 8.31
N GLY A 380 22.30 0.26 7.42
CA GLY A 380 23.64 0.86 7.58
C GLY A 380 23.53 2.37 7.77
N ARG A 381 24.41 2.96 8.62
CA ARG A 381 24.46 4.40 8.89
C ARG A 381 25.90 4.89 8.94
N TRP A 382 26.22 6.01 8.23
CA TRP A 382 27.54 6.63 8.13
C TRP A 382 27.48 8.14 8.23
#